data_78887666c9de2b75dcb248b1d075148f
#
_entry.id   78887666c9de2b75dcb248b1d075148f
#
_cell.length_a   1.000
_cell.length_b   1.000
_cell.length_c   1.000
_cell.angle_alpha   90.00
_cell.angle_beta   90.00
_cell.angle_gamma   90.00
#
_symmetry.space_group_name_H-M   'P 1'
#
loop_
_entity.id
_entity.type
_entity.pdbx_description
1 polymer ?
#
loop_
_entity_poly.entity_id
_entity_poly.type
_entity_poly.pdbx_seq_one_letter_code
_entity_poly.pdbx_strand_id
1 'polypeptide(L)'
;IPGLIYRDGTAFLFFALNLPVSGAAIYFIGSRVRRIGQARGYVTPGDLVADYYGGSRLLRMLVALVGFLYVIPYIIMQIKAGGYLAQRLFPDAAGLTVFGQEYGVFELGTIALSVLTMLYVLIGGMRSVAWTDVIQGVLLLSGMLVAGLATVMAMGGVSEYFTAVRSLPSEALSLPGVSGAWSPWKLLTICI
;
A
#
# COMPACT_ATOMS: atom_id res chain seq x y z
N ILE A 1 -3.69 1.26 -7.75
CA ILE A 1 -4.11 2.66 -7.96
C ILE A 1 -4.34 2.95 -9.45
N PRO A 2 -3.40 2.71 -10.40
CA PRO A 2 -3.64 3.04 -11.83
C PRO A 2 -4.90 2.41 -12.42
N GLY A 3 -5.18 1.15 -12.11
CA GLY A 3 -6.38 0.46 -12.58
C GLY A 3 -7.70 1.06 -12.06
N LEU A 4 -7.69 1.64 -10.86
CA LEU A 4 -8.86 2.34 -10.31
C LEU A 4 -9.05 3.70 -10.98
N ILE A 5 -7.97 4.42 -11.29
CA ILE A 5 -8.05 5.68 -12.05
C ILE A 5 -8.56 5.41 -13.47
N TYR A 6 -8.11 4.32 -14.10
CA TYR A 6 -8.59 3.92 -15.43
C TYR A 6 -10.09 3.61 -15.42
N ARG A 7 -10.59 2.95 -14.40
CA ARG A 7 -12.00 2.54 -14.27
C ARG A 7 -12.91 3.68 -13.82
N ASP A 8 -12.48 4.45 -12.82
CA ASP A 8 -13.34 5.40 -12.08
C ASP A 8 -13.04 6.86 -12.44
N GLY A 9 -11.99 7.11 -13.24
CA GLY A 9 -11.57 8.46 -13.63
C GLY A 9 -10.75 9.15 -12.54
N THR A 10 -10.56 10.47 -12.71
CA THR A 10 -9.74 11.30 -11.83
C THR A 10 -10.33 11.46 -10.43
N ALA A 11 -11.61 11.13 -10.22
CA ALA A 11 -12.25 11.12 -8.91
C ALA A 11 -11.46 10.31 -7.87
N PHE A 12 -10.81 9.22 -8.31
CA PHE A 12 -9.97 8.41 -7.43
C PHE A 12 -8.70 9.14 -6.95
N LEU A 13 -8.23 10.19 -7.64
CA LEU A 13 -7.07 10.97 -7.21
C LEU A 13 -7.31 11.67 -5.87
N PHE A 14 -8.56 12.00 -5.54
CA PHE A 14 -8.90 12.56 -4.22
C PHE A 14 -8.57 11.61 -3.07
N PHE A 15 -8.51 10.29 -3.32
CA PHE A 15 -8.01 9.33 -2.34
C PHE A 15 -6.55 9.62 -1.92
N ALA A 16 -5.75 10.23 -2.78
CA ALA A 16 -4.39 10.64 -2.44
C ALA A 16 -4.33 11.69 -1.33
N LEU A 17 -5.42 12.43 -1.09
CA LEU A 17 -5.51 13.39 0.03
C LEU A 17 -5.46 12.71 1.40
N ASN A 18 -5.75 11.41 1.48
CA ASN A 18 -5.58 10.63 2.71
C ASN A 18 -4.12 10.64 3.19
N LEU A 19 -3.14 10.64 2.28
CA LEU A 19 -1.72 10.62 2.63
C LEU A 19 -1.27 11.86 3.42
N PRO A 20 -1.51 13.10 2.95
CA PRO A 20 -1.14 14.30 3.72
C PRO A 20 -1.93 14.43 5.03
N VAL A 21 -3.19 14.01 5.08
CA VAL A 21 -3.99 14.02 6.32
C VAL A 21 -3.39 13.07 7.36
N SER A 22 -3.07 11.85 6.97
CA SER A 22 -2.40 10.87 7.85
C SER A 22 -1.01 11.36 8.27
N GLY A 23 -0.24 11.94 7.36
CA GLY A 23 1.07 12.52 7.64
C GLY A 23 0.99 13.70 8.62
N ALA A 24 0.00 14.57 8.48
CA ALA A 24 -0.23 15.67 9.40
C ALA A 24 -0.55 15.16 10.82
N ALA A 25 -1.40 14.14 10.96
CA ALA A 25 -1.69 13.51 12.24
C ALA A 25 -0.42 13.00 12.93
N ILE A 26 0.44 12.29 12.19
CA ILE A 26 1.73 11.81 12.69
C ILE A 26 2.63 12.98 13.10
N TYR A 27 2.68 14.05 12.33
CA TYR A 27 3.48 15.23 12.63
C TYR A 27 3.07 15.89 13.96
N PHE A 28 1.78 16.10 14.16
CA PHE A 28 1.27 16.78 15.36
C PHE A 28 1.31 15.90 16.62
N ILE A 29 1.01 14.62 16.50
CA ILE A 29 0.87 13.70 17.63
C ILE A 29 2.14 12.88 17.86
N GLY A 30 2.87 12.53 16.80
CA GLY A 30 3.97 11.57 16.83
C GLY A 30 5.11 11.97 17.77
N SER A 31 5.46 13.26 17.85
CA SER A 31 6.50 13.75 18.75
C SER A 31 6.14 13.56 20.23
N ARG A 32 4.87 13.71 20.57
CA ARG A 32 4.34 13.51 21.94
C ARG A 32 4.32 12.03 22.28
N VAL A 33 3.78 11.20 21.37
CA VAL A 33 3.74 9.74 21.53
C VAL A 33 5.15 9.17 21.69
N ARG A 34 6.11 9.65 20.88
CA ARG A 34 7.51 9.22 20.97
C ARG A 34 8.13 9.55 22.32
N ARG A 35 7.93 10.76 22.85
CA ARG A 35 8.46 11.15 24.18
C ARG A 35 7.89 10.29 25.29
N ILE A 36 6.58 10.06 25.29
CA ILE A 36 5.91 9.22 26.28
C ILE A 36 6.41 7.78 26.14
N GLY A 37 6.50 7.25 24.93
CA GLY A 37 6.99 5.91 24.65
C GLY A 37 8.41 5.69 25.15
N GLN A 38 9.31 6.65 24.91
CA GLN A 38 10.69 6.59 25.43
C GLN A 38 10.75 6.65 26.96
N ALA A 39 9.95 7.54 27.58
CA ALA A 39 9.92 7.69 29.04
C ALA A 39 9.33 6.47 29.76
N ARG A 40 8.36 5.78 29.14
CA ARG A 40 7.64 4.65 29.73
C ARG A 40 8.10 3.28 29.20
N GLY A 41 9.00 3.24 28.22
CA GLY A 41 9.49 2.01 27.58
C GLY A 41 8.45 1.29 26.73
N TYR A 42 7.49 2.03 26.13
CA TYR A 42 6.48 1.42 25.26
C TYR A 42 7.11 0.98 23.93
N VAL A 43 6.74 -0.22 23.49
CA VAL A 43 7.18 -0.81 22.22
C VAL A 43 6.06 -0.78 21.18
N THR A 44 4.81 -0.92 21.63
CA THR A 44 3.65 -1.03 20.75
C THR A 44 2.59 0.03 21.07
N PRO A 45 1.72 0.37 20.12
CA PRO A 45 0.55 1.22 20.39
C PRO A 45 -0.36 0.64 21.49
N GLY A 46 -0.40 -0.68 21.60
CA GLY A 46 -1.15 -1.37 22.66
C GLY A 46 -0.63 -1.08 24.07
N ASP A 47 0.68 -0.84 24.22
CA ASP A 47 1.27 -0.49 25.51
C ASP A 47 0.80 0.90 25.97
N LEU A 48 0.79 1.87 25.02
CA LEU A 48 0.31 3.22 25.28
C LEU A 48 -1.17 3.23 25.72
N VAL A 49 -2.02 2.53 24.95
CA VAL A 49 -3.46 2.48 25.24
C VAL A 49 -3.72 1.74 26.56
N ALA A 50 -3.04 0.61 26.78
CA ALA A 50 -3.21 -0.16 28.01
C ALA A 50 -2.80 0.63 29.26
N ASP A 51 -1.68 1.35 29.21
CA ASP A 51 -1.22 2.17 30.34
C ASP A 51 -2.16 3.34 30.62
N TYR A 52 -2.64 4.02 29.57
CA TYR A 52 -3.59 5.11 29.71
C TYR A 52 -4.89 4.69 30.43
N TYR A 53 -5.34 3.46 30.19
CA TYR A 53 -6.54 2.89 30.82
C TYR A 53 -6.24 1.98 32.03
N GLY A 54 -5.18 2.27 32.79
CA GLY A 54 -4.90 1.58 34.06
C GLY A 54 -4.24 0.20 33.92
N GLY A 55 -3.52 -0.08 32.84
CA GLY A 55 -2.74 -1.30 32.67
C GLY A 55 -3.54 -2.51 32.17
N SER A 56 -4.69 -2.29 31.53
CA SER A 56 -5.59 -3.36 31.09
C SER A 56 -4.97 -4.27 30.03
N ARG A 57 -4.76 -5.55 30.37
CA ARG A 57 -4.29 -6.58 29.42
C ARG A 57 -5.29 -6.80 28.28
N LEU A 58 -6.58 -6.71 28.58
CA LEU A 58 -7.63 -6.90 27.58
C LEU A 58 -7.52 -5.83 26.47
N LEU A 59 -7.32 -4.56 26.85
CA LEU A 59 -7.15 -3.48 25.87
C LEU A 59 -5.90 -3.68 25.01
N ARG A 60 -4.79 -4.10 25.60
CA ARG A 60 -3.58 -4.43 24.82
C ARG A 60 -3.84 -5.52 23.78
N MET A 61 -4.55 -6.58 24.17
CA MET A 61 -4.92 -7.68 23.28
C MET A 61 -5.87 -7.22 22.18
N LEU A 62 -6.86 -6.39 22.48
CA LEU A 62 -7.79 -5.84 21.50
C LEU A 62 -7.09 -4.94 20.48
N VAL A 63 -6.19 -4.07 20.91
CA VAL A 63 -5.41 -3.22 19.99
C VAL A 63 -4.53 -4.08 19.08
N ALA A 64 -3.89 -5.12 19.63
CA ALA A 64 -3.09 -6.04 18.82
C ALA A 64 -3.95 -6.81 17.81
N LEU A 65 -5.14 -7.29 18.21
CA LEU A 65 -6.08 -7.98 17.35
C LEU A 65 -6.57 -7.09 16.21
N VAL A 66 -6.97 -5.85 16.50
CA VAL A 66 -7.39 -4.88 15.48
C VAL A 66 -6.26 -4.61 14.49
N GLY A 67 -5.03 -4.38 14.98
CA GLY A 67 -3.86 -4.21 14.13
C GLY A 67 -3.60 -5.42 13.25
N PHE A 68 -3.69 -6.61 13.79
CA PHE A 68 -3.52 -7.86 13.05
C PHE A 68 -4.58 -8.02 11.95
N LEU A 69 -5.86 -7.81 12.28
CA LEU A 69 -6.95 -7.90 11.30
C LEU A 69 -6.81 -6.86 10.18
N TYR A 70 -6.30 -5.67 10.48
CA TYR A 70 -6.07 -4.63 9.48
C TYR A 70 -4.91 -4.97 8.52
N VAL A 71 -3.87 -5.61 9.03
CA VAL A 71 -2.67 -5.94 8.23
C VAL A 71 -2.89 -7.14 7.30
N ILE A 72 -3.75 -8.11 7.67
CA ILE A 72 -3.98 -9.33 6.87
C ILE A 72 -4.36 -9.05 5.41
N PRO A 73 -5.39 -8.23 5.08
CA PRO A 73 -5.76 -7.96 3.70
C PRO A 73 -4.62 -7.33 2.90
N TYR A 74 -3.82 -6.47 3.55
CA TYR A 74 -2.66 -5.85 2.93
C TYR A 74 -1.57 -6.86 2.57
N ILE A 75 -1.23 -7.77 3.50
CA ILE A 75 -0.26 -8.85 3.26
C ILE A 75 -0.73 -9.75 2.12
N ILE A 76 -2.02 -10.13 2.09
CA ILE A 76 -2.57 -10.97 1.02
C ILE A 76 -2.39 -10.30 -0.35
N MET A 77 -2.63 -9.00 -0.45
CA MET A 77 -2.42 -8.27 -1.71
C MET A 77 -0.94 -8.25 -2.14
N GLN A 78 -0.02 -8.07 -1.20
CA GLN A 78 1.42 -8.07 -1.48
C GLN A 78 1.91 -9.45 -1.97
N ILE A 79 1.48 -10.50 -1.30
CA ILE A 79 1.82 -11.87 -1.65
C ILE A 79 1.29 -12.22 -3.05
N LYS A 80 0.03 -11.89 -3.35
CA LYS A 80 -0.56 -12.09 -4.70
C LYS A 80 0.19 -11.29 -5.77
N ALA A 81 0.64 -10.09 -5.48
CA ALA A 81 1.42 -9.29 -6.42
C ALA A 81 2.71 -10.01 -6.83
N GLY A 82 3.38 -10.70 -5.88
CA GLY A 82 4.54 -11.55 -6.17
C GLY A 82 4.23 -12.72 -7.09
N GLY A 83 3.09 -13.39 -6.88
CA GLY A 83 2.63 -14.46 -7.77
C GLY A 83 2.36 -13.97 -9.20
N TYR A 84 1.67 -12.85 -9.35
CA TYR A 84 1.45 -12.24 -10.68
C TYR A 84 2.75 -11.79 -11.35
N LEU A 85 3.70 -11.26 -10.58
CA LEU A 85 5.02 -10.90 -11.09
C LEU A 85 5.74 -12.13 -11.62
N ALA A 86 5.75 -13.24 -10.88
CA ALA A 86 6.36 -14.50 -11.30
C ALA A 86 5.74 -15.00 -12.61
N GLN A 87 4.42 -15.00 -12.75
CA GLN A 87 3.74 -15.38 -14.01
C GLN A 87 4.14 -14.49 -15.18
N ARG A 88 4.40 -13.22 -14.97
CA ARG A 88 4.80 -12.29 -16.03
C ARG A 88 6.27 -12.44 -16.42
N LEU A 89 7.14 -12.75 -15.46
CA LEU A 89 8.57 -12.95 -15.71
C LEU A 89 8.86 -14.32 -16.30
N PHE A 90 8.07 -15.32 -15.95
CA PHE A 90 8.29 -16.74 -16.33
C PHE A 90 7.00 -17.35 -16.92
N PRO A 91 6.49 -16.81 -18.06
CA PRO A 91 5.21 -17.26 -18.62
C PRO A 91 5.21 -18.73 -19.03
N ASP A 92 6.38 -19.25 -19.49
CA ASP A 92 6.54 -20.60 -20.01
C ASP A 92 7.13 -21.58 -18.98
N ALA A 93 7.30 -21.15 -17.72
CA ALA A 93 7.84 -22.04 -16.70
C ALA A 93 6.83 -23.13 -16.32
N ALA A 94 7.34 -24.38 -16.28
CA ALA A 94 6.53 -25.50 -15.83
C ALA A 94 6.23 -25.38 -14.32
N GLY A 95 5.02 -25.76 -13.93
CA GLY A 95 4.66 -25.94 -12.54
C GLY A 95 5.47 -27.08 -11.89
N LEU A 96 5.45 -27.12 -10.57
CA LEU A 96 6.09 -28.16 -9.78
C LEU A 96 5.02 -29.05 -9.14
N THR A 97 5.15 -30.36 -9.30
CA THR A 97 4.28 -31.31 -8.61
C THR A 97 4.96 -31.75 -7.31
N VAL A 98 4.36 -31.40 -6.19
CA VAL A 98 4.85 -31.76 -4.85
C VAL A 98 3.73 -32.49 -4.10
N PHE A 99 4.03 -33.68 -3.58
CA PHE A 99 3.07 -34.56 -2.89
C PHE A 99 1.79 -34.85 -3.68
N GLY A 100 1.88 -34.95 -5.03
CA GLY A 100 0.73 -35.22 -5.90
C GLY A 100 -0.14 -34.00 -6.21
N GLN A 101 0.25 -32.82 -5.75
CA GLN A 101 -0.44 -31.56 -6.03
C GLN A 101 0.40 -30.69 -6.96
N GLU A 102 -0.22 -30.20 -8.04
CA GLU A 102 0.44 -29.32 -8.99
C GLU A 102 0.40 -27.87 -8.49
N TYR A 103 1.58 -27.27 -8.42
CA TYR A 103 1.74 -25.84 -8.11
C TYR A 103 2.18 -25.10 -9.38
N GLY A 104 1.34 -24.19 -9.83
CA GLY A 104 1.66 -23.35 -10.98
C GLY A 104 2.70 -22.26 -10.64
N VAL A 105 3.10 -21.51 -11.65
CA VAL A 105 4.08 -20.41 -11.49
C VAL A 105 3.60 -19.34 -10.50
N PHE A 106 2.29 -19.11 -10.44
CA PHE A 106 1.72 -18.16 -9.49
C PHE A 106 1.94 -18.61 -8.04
N GLU A 107 1.62 -19.85 -7.72
CA GLU A 107 1.77 -20.39 -6.37
C GLU A 107 3.24 -20.44 -5.97
N LEU A 108 4.12 -20.89 -6.88
CA LEU A 108 5.55 -20.93 -6.63
C LEU A 108 6.14 -19.54 -6.40
N GLY A 109 5.75 -18.53 -7.19
CA GLY A 109 6.16 -17.16 -7.01
C GLY A 109 5.66 -16.56 -5.68
N THR A 110 4.43 -16.88 -5.32
CA THR A 110 3.81 -16.47 -4.06
C THR A 110 4.59 -17.06 -2.86
N ILE A 111 4.87 -18.35 -2.89
CA ILE A 111 5.62 -19.04 -1.84
C ILE A 111 7.06 -18.51 -1.76
N ALA A 112 7.75 -18.41 -2.90
CA ALA A 112 9.14 -17.95 -2.95
C ALA A 112 9.28 -16.52 -2.37
N LEU A 113 8.39 -15.59 -2.75
CA LEU A 113 8.40 -14.23 -2.23
C LEU A 113 8.09 -14.21 -0.73
N SER A 114 7.13 -15.01 -0.28
CA SER A 114 6.77 -15.09 1.14
C SER A 114 7.92 -15.61 1.99
N VAL A 115 8.56 -16.68 1.56
CA VAL A 115 9.74 -17.27 2.24
C VAL A 115 10.90 -16.28 2.27
N LEU A 116 11.20 -15.63 1.14
CA LEU A 116 12.26 -14.63 1.07
C LEU A 116 11.99 -13.46 2.02
N THR A 117 10.76 -12.96 2.02
CA THR A 117 10.34 -11.88 2.92
C THR A 117 10.48 -12.29 4.39
N MET A 118 10.00 -13.47 4.73
CA MET A 118 10.10 -14.01 6.10
C MET A 118 11.57 -14.15 6.54
N LEU A 119 12.43 -14.66 5.67
CA LEU A 119 13.85 -14.84 5.97
C LEU A 119 14.55 -13.50 6.23
N TYR A 120 14.39 -12.50 5.36
CA TYR A 120 15.07 -11.23 5.60
C TYR A 120 14.54 -10.48 6.83
N VAL A 121 13.24 -10.61 7.15
CA VAL A 121 12.66 -10.03 8.36
C VAL A 121 13.18 -10.73 9.62
N LEU A 122 13.28 -12.07 9.60
CA LEU A 122 13.82 -12.84 10.75
C LEU A 122 15.31 -12.56 10.99
N ILE A 123 16.10 -12.46 9.93
CA ILE A 123 17.55 -12.25 10.05
C ILE A 123 17.87 -10.79 10.35
N GLY A 124 17.23 -9.86 9.64
CA GLY A 124 17.58 -8.44 9.69
C GLY A 124 16.76 -7.63 10.70
N GLY A 125 15.64 -8.17 11.18
CA GLY A 125 14.75 -7.48 12.11
C GLY A 125 14.17 -6.16 11.57
N MET A 126 13.61 -5.35 12.48
CA MET A 126 12.95 -4.08 12.15
C MET A 126 13.86 -3.08 11.42
N ARG A 127 15.16 -3.06 11.73
CA ARG A 127 16.12 -2.16 11.10
C ARG A 127 16.33 -2.48 9.62
N SER A 128 16.39 -3.76 9.27
CA SER A 128 16.52 -4.22 7.88
C SER A 128 15.27 -3.86 7.08
N VAL A 129 14.09 -4.08 7.67
CA VAL A 129 12.81 -3.71 7.04
C VAL A 129 12.79 -2.20 6.74
N ALA A 130 13.15 -1.36 7.70
CA ALA A 130 13.17 0.10 7.50
C ALA A 130 14.13 0.54 6.37
N TRP A 131 15.28 -0.10 6.22
CA TRP A 131 16.21 0.20 5.13
C TRP A 131 15.68 -0.27 3.76
N THR A 132 15.09 -1.48 3.71
CA THR A 132 14.44 -1.96 2.47
C THR A 132 13.29 -1.06 2.05
N ASP A 133 12.49 -0.57 2.99
CA ASP A 133 11.38 0.36 2.70
C ASP A 133 11.87 1.68 2.12
N VAL A 134 12.99 2.23 2.62
CA VAL A 134 13.61 3.44 2.05
C VAL A 134 14.06 3.20 0.61
N ILE A 135 14.77 2.09 0.35
CA ILE A 135 15.24 1.75 -1.00
C ILE A 135 14.05 1.54 -1.94
N GLN A 136 13.06 0.79 -1.51
CA GLN A 136 11.83 0.55 -2.30
C GLN A 136 11.08 1.86 -2.55
N GLY A 137 10.99 2.76 -1.58
CA GLY A 137 10.38 4.07 -1.74
C GLY A 137 11.08 4.93 -2.80
N VAL A 138 12.42 4.95 -2.79
CA VAL A 138 13.21 5.65 -3.82
C VAL A 138 13.01 5.04 -5.20
N LEU A 139 13.06 3.71 -5.31
CA LEU A 139 12.85 3.01 -6.58
C LEU A 139 11.43 3.22 -7.12
N LEU A 140 10.42 3.19 -6.26
CA LEU A 140 9.03 3.42 -6.63
C LEU A 140 8.83 4.85 -7.13
N LEU A 141 9.34 5.83 -6.41
CA LEU A 141 9.26 7.24 -6.81
C LEU A 141 9.96 7.48 -8.15
N SER A 142 11.17 6.94 -8.31
CA SER A 142 11.93 7.05 -9.56
C SER A 142 11.20 6.37 -10.71
N GLY A 143 10.69 5.17 -10.50
CA GLY A 143 9.91 4.43 -11.50
C GLY A 143 8.63 5.16 -11.91
N MET A 144 7.92 5.77 -10.97
CA MET A 144 6.73 6.58 -11.27
C MET A 144 7.08 7.82 -12.09
N LEU A 145 8.17 8.52 -11.76
CA LEU A 145 8.62 9.69 -12.53
C LEU A 145 9.03 9.30 -13.94
N VAL A 146 9.81 8.22 -14.10
CA VAL A 146 10.20 7.72 -15.42
C VAL A 146 8.98 7.29 -16.24
N ALA A 147 8.05 6.55 -15.66
CA ALA A 147 6.83 6.14 -16.33
C ALA A 147 5.96 7.34 -16.75
N GLY A 148 5.83 8.35 -15.86
CA GLY A 148 5.10 9.57 -16.18
C GLY A 148 5.73 10.34 -17.35
N LEU A 149 7.05 10.53 -17.29
CA LEU A 149 7.79 11.19 -18.38
C LEU A 149 7.70 10.42 -19.70
N ALA A 150 7.88 9.09 -19.65
CA ALA A 150 7.77 8.24 -20.83
C ALA A 150 6.37 8.31 -21.45
N THR A 151 5.31 8.36 -20.63
CA THR A 151 3.93 8.52 -21.10
C THR A 151 3.75 9.85 -21.83
N VAL A 152 4.21 10.96 -21.23
CA VAL A 152 4.12 12.28 -21.85
C VAL A 152 4.89 12.33 -23.17
N MET A 153 6.09 11.75 -23.23
CA MET A 153 6.89 11.68 -24.44
C MET A 153 6.23 10.81 -25.53
N ALA A 154 5.69 9.67 -25.14
CA ALA A 154 4.97 8.77 -26.07
C ALA A 154 3.71 9.40 -26.67
N MET A 155 3.09 10.34 -25.96
CA MET A 155 1.92 11.08 -26.45
C MET A 155 2.27 12.29 -27.33
N GLY A 156 3.56 12.56 -27.55
CA GLY A 156 4.02 13.69 -28.39
C GLY A 156 4.38 14.95 -27.59
N GLY A 157 4.37 14.89 -26.26
CA GLY A 157 4.75 16.00 -25.39
C GLY A 157 3.65 16.47 -24.45
N VAL A 158 3.96 17.51 -23.70
CA VAL A 158 3.07 18.02 -22.64
C VAL A 158 1.77 18.58 -23.21
N SER A 159 1.84 19.27 -24.37
CA SER A 159 0.67 19.87 -25.02
C SER A 159 -0.34 18.82 -25.46
N GLU A 160 0.15 17.82 -26.17
CA GLU A 160 -0.64 16.68 -26.68
C GLU A 160 -1.22 15.85 -25.55
N TYR A 161 -0.46 15.65 -24.47
CA TYR A 161 -0.95 15.00 -23.26
C TYR A 161 -2.16 15.73 -22.66
N PHE A 162 -2.06 17.05 -22.45
CA PHE A 162 -3.19 17.82 -21.92
C PHE A 162 -4.37 17.92 -22.88
N THR A 163 -4.13 17.92 -24.17
CA THR A 163 -5.20 17.87 -25.17
C THR A 163 -5.94 16.54 -25.09
N ALA A 164 -5.21 15.44 -25.00
CA ALA A 164 -5.82 14.12 -24.83
C ALA A 164 -6.59 14.01 -23.50
N VAL A 165 -6.07 14.56 -22.40
CA VAL A 165 -6.80 14.59 -21.12
C VAL A 165 -8.10 15.39 -21.24
N ARG A 166 -8.09 16.53 -21.92
CA ARG A 166 -9.28 17.37 -22.13
C ARG A 166 -10.33 16.71 -23.04
N SER A 167 -9.93 15.79 -23.90
CA SER A 167 -10.84 15.02 -24.75
C SER A 167 -11.56 13.87 -24.03
N LEU A 168 -11.19 13.59 -22.80
CA LEU A 168 -11.88 12.58 -21.99
C LEU A 168 -13.31 13.02 -21.66
N PRO A 169 -14.25 12.07 -21.49
CA PRO A 169 -15.59 12.37 -21.04
C PRO A 169 -15.59 13.16 -19.72
N SER A 170 -16.48 14.13 -19.59
CA SER A 170 -16.58 14.96 -18.38
C SER A 170 -16.75 14.14 -17.10
N GLU A 171 -17.40 12.99 -17.19
CA GLU A 171 -17.57 12.04 -16.10
C GLU A 171 -16.22 11.47 -15.59
N ALA A 172 -15.23 11.31 -16.47
CA ALA A 172 -13.90 10.86 -16.11
C ALA A 172 -13.08 11.93 -15.37
N LEU A 173 -13.44 13.21 -15.54
CA LEU A 173 -12.72 14.36 -14.99
C LEU A 173 -13.46 15.01 -13.79
N SER A 174 -14.63 14.51 -13.43
CA SER A 174 -15.47 15.07 -12.38
C SER A 174 -15.89 14.05 -11.33
N LEU A 175 -16.42 14.54 -10.22
CA LEU A 175 -17.12 13.72 -9.22
C LEU A 175 -18.58 13.53 -9.68
N PRO A 176 -19.14 12.34 -9.48
CA PRO A 176 -18.68 11.18 -8.69
C PRO A 176 -17.82 10.16 -9.48
N GLY A 177 -17.28 10.51 -10.63
CA GLY A 177 -16.50 9.63 -11.51
C GLY A 177 -17.37 8.75 -12.42
N VAL A 178 -16.73 8.07 -13.38
CA VAL A 178 -17.40 7.25 -14.40
C VAL A 178 -18.32 6.19 -13.81
N SER A 179 -17.93 5.58 -12.71
CA SER A 179 -18.73 4.54 -12.03
C SER A 179 -19.79 5.09 -11.09
N GLY A 180 -19.85 6.41 -10.86
CA GLY A 180 -20.69 7.03 -9.82
C GLY A 180 -20.32 6.64 -8.39
N ALA A 181 -19.22 5.88 -8.22
CA ALA A 181 -18.85 5.28 -6.94
C ALA A 181 -18.27 6.29 -5.93
N TRP A 182 -17.84 7.47 -6.39
CA TRP A 182 -17.07 8.45 -5.60
C TRP A 182 -17.93 9.66 -5.23
N SER A 183 -18.98 9.44 -4.47
CA SER A 183 -19.77 10.56 -3.94
C SER A 183 -18.92 11.43 -2.99
N PRO A 184 -19.21 12.75 -2.86
CA PRO A 184 -18.50 13.63 -1.93
C PRO A 184 -18.47 13.10 -0.50
N TRP A 185 -19.56 12.48 -0.04
CA TRP A 185 -19.64 11.86 1.29
C TRP A 185 -18.70 10.68 1.45
N LYS A 186 -18.59 9.83 0.43
CA LYS A 186 -17.67 8.69 0.44
C LYS A 186 -16.22 9.15 0.45
N LEU A 187 -15.89 10.20 -0.31
CA LEU A 187 -14.55 10.79 -0.26
C LEU A 187 -14.23 11.35 1.12
N LEU A 188 -15.17 12.05 1.74
CA LEU A 188 -15.00 12.63 3.05
C LEU A 188 -14.77 11.54 4.12
N THR A 189 -15.51 10.43 4.07
CA THR A 189 -15.32 9.31 5.00
C THR A 189 -14.00 8.53 4.78
N ILE A 190 -13.38 8.64 3.61
CA ILE A 190 -12.10 8.00 3.33
C ILE A 190 -10.92 8.90 3.74
N CYS A 191 -11.12 10.23 3.71
CA CYS A 191 -10.09 11.19 4.08
C CYS A 191 -10.01 11.47 5.59
N ILE A 192 -11.00 11.04 6.37
CA ILE A 192 -11.03 11.15 7.85
C ILE A 192 -10.60 9.82 8.46
#